data_73bfb8cc046ed2d95d3f3d39123f9222
#
_entry.id   73bfb8cc046ed2d95d3f3d39123f9222
#
_cell.length_a   1.000
_cell.length_b   1.000
_cell.length_c   1.000
_cell.angle_alpha   90.00
_cell.angle_beta   90.00
_cell.angle_gamma   90.00
#
_symmetry.space_group_name_H-M   'P 1'
#
loop_
_entity.id
_entity.type
_entity.pdbx_description
1 polymer ?
#
loop_
_entity_poly.entity_id
_entity_poly.type
_entity_poly.pdbx_seq_one_letter_code
_entity_poly.pdbx_strand_id
1 'polypeptide(L)'
;MAVITDEIRAQLVQKAIAARQKAYAPYSKFSVGAAVLGADGKIYDGCNIENVSYGMTMCAERTALFKMVSEGCIKFDAIAIVAGENATDGAPCGACRQVMGEFAADLAETEVLLASLDGSYITETVASIMPYPFVNFKPQED
;
A
#
# COMPACT_ATOMS: atom_id res chain seq x y z
N MET A 1 10.62 12.35 -8.71
CA MET A 1 9.74 11.17 -8.87
C MET A 1 9.51 10.88 -10.33
N ALA A 2 9.34 9.61 -10.68
CA ALA A 2 8.96 9.23 -12.03
C ALA A 2 7.52 9.70 -12.32
N VAL A 3 7.23 9.98 -13.60
CA VAL A 3 5.88 10.28 -14.04
C VAL A 3 5.05 9.01 -14.05
N ILE A 4 3.91 9.04 -13.37
CA ILE A 4 3.01 7.88 -13.32
C ILE A 4 1.91 8.09 -14.37
N THR A 5 1.84 7.15 -15.32
CA THR A 5 0.86 7.17 -16.38
C THR A 5 -0.38 6.37 -15.98
N ASP A 6 -1.48 6.57 -16.69
CA ASP A 6 -2.69 5.76 -16.48
C ASP A 6 -2.46 4.28 -16.74
N GLU A 7 -1.54 3.95 -17.67
CA GLU A 7 -1.15 2.55 -17.94
C GLU A 7 -0.46 1.93 -16.71
N ILE A 8 0.43 2.66 -16.07
CA ILE A 8 1.10 2.21 -14.84
C ILE A 8 0.08 2.04 -13.71
N ARG A 9 -0.85 2.97 -13.55
CA ARG A 9 -1.91 2.87 -12.55
C ARG A 9 -2.76 1.61 -12.78
N ALA A 10 -3.18 1.37 -14.00
CA ALA A 10 -3.95 0.17 -14.35
C ALA A 10 -3.15 -1.10 -14.07
N GLN A 11 -1.86 -1.11 -14.37
CA GLN A 11 -0.98 -2.25 -14.12
C GLN A 11 -0.86 -2.52 -12.61
N LEU A 12 -0.71 -1.49 -11.79
CA LEU A 12 -0.66 -1.62 -10.34
C LEU A 12 -1.96 -2.21 -9.79
N VAL A 13 -3.11 -1.72 -10.28
CA VAL A 13 -4.42 -2.23 -9.86
C VAL A 13 -4.55 -3.71 -10.21
N GLN A 14 -4.17 -4.13 -11.42
CA GLN A 14 -4.24 -5.53 -11.84
C GLN A 14 -3.32 -6.41 -10.98
N LYS A 15 -2.13 -5.93 -10.65
CA LYS A 15 -1.22 -6.65 -9.76
C LYS A 15 -1.79 -6.80 -8.35
N ALA A 16 -2.45 -5.78 -7.84
CA ALA A 16 -3.11 -5.83 -6.53
C ALA A 16 -4.28 -6.83 -6.55
N ILE A 17 -5.08 -6.86 -7.62
CA ILE A 17 -6.17 -7.83 -7.79
C ILE A 17 -5.62 -9.26 -7.78
N ALA A 18 -4.53 -9.51 -8.51
CA ALA A 18 -3.89 -10.81 -8.55
C ALA A 18 -3.32 -11.22 -7.18
N ALA A 19 -2.69 -10.30 -6.47
CA ALA A 19 -2.12 -10.55 -5.15
C ALA A 19 -3.20 -10.91 -4.12
N ARG A 20 -4.37 -10.28 -4.21
CA ARG A 20 -5.51 -10.55 -3.33
C ARG A 20 -5.90 -12.03 -3.31
N GLN A 21 -5.77 -12.72 -4.45
CA GLN A 21 -6.12 -14.13 -4.55
C GLN A 21 -5.20 -15.04 -3.73
N LYS A 22 -4.04 -14.55 -3.34
CA LYS A 22 -3.06 -15.28 -2.52
C LYS A 22 -3.21 -15.00 -1.03
N ALA A 23 -4.16 -14.17 -0.62
CA ALA A 23 -4.35 -13.78 0.77
C ALA A 23 -4.60 -15.00 1.65
N TYR A 24 -3.98 -14.98 2.83
CA TYR A 24 -4.23 -15.98 3.87
C TYR A 24 -5.15 -15.35 4.92
N ALA A 25 -6.46 -15.53 4.75
CA ALA A 25 -7.47 -14.88 5.58
C ALA A 25 -8.50 -15.90 6.12
N PRO A 26 -8.05 -16.94 6.84
CA PRO A 26 -8.97 -17.99 7.33
C PRO A 26 -9.88 -17.52 8.45
N TYR A 27 -9.51 -16.45 9.16
CA TYR A 27 -10.27 -15.96 10.32
C TYR A 27 -11.30 -14.90 9.91
N SER A 28 -10.88 -13.85 9.23
CA SER A 28 -11.78 -12.76 8.84
C SER A 28 -12.56 -13.06 7.56
N LYS A 29 -12.04 -13.91 6.69
CA LYS A 29 -12.58 -14.12 5.34
C LYS A 29 -12.56 -12.82 4.50
N PHE A 30 -11.70 -11.87 4.86
CA PHE A 30 -11.54 -10.58 4.19
C PHE A 30 -10.17 -10.52 3.52
N SER A 31 -10.13 -10.72 2.21
CA SER A 31 -8.90 -10.77 1.42
C SER A 31 -8.57 -9.40 0.84
N VAL A 32 -7.32 -9.00 0.97
CA VAL A 32 -6.80 -7.73 0.44
C VAL A 32 -5.54 -7.99 -0.35
N GLY A 33 -5.38 -7.29 -1.47
CA GLY A 33 -4.16 -7.28 -2.25
C GLY A 33 -3.62 -5.88 -2.39
N ALA A 34 -2.31 -5.77 -2.50
CA ALA A 34 -1.63 -4.49 -2.72
C ALA A 34 -0.49 -4.67 -3.71
N ALA A 35 -0.18 -3.59 -4.45
CA ALA A 35 0.96 -3.53 -5.34
C ALA A 35 1.60 -2.17 -5.23
N VAL A 36 2.91 -2.14 -5.04
CA VAL A 36 3.71 -0.94 -4.80
C VAL A 36 4.65 -0.72 -5.96
N LEU A 37 4.67 0.50 -6.50
CA LEU A 37 5.66 0.92 -7.47
C LEU A 37 6.83 1.54 -6.72
N GLY A 38 7.96 0.84 -6.67
CA GLY A 38 9.18 1.37 -6.06
C GLY A 38 9.80 2.47 -6.91
N ALA A 39 10.59 3.32 -6.28
CA ALA A 39 11.34 4.35 -6.99
C ALA A 39 12.38 3.73 -7.94
N ASP A 40 12.71 2.45 -7.78
CA ASP A 40 13.55 1.67 -8.69
C ASP A 40 12.81 1.23 -9.97
N GLY A 41 11.53 1.54 -10.10
CA GLY A 41 10.70 1.17 -11.24
C GLY A 41 10.11 -0.23 -11.17
N LYS A 42 10.41 -1.00 -10.13
CA LYS A 42 9.87 -2.35 -9.95
C LYS A 42 8.55 -2.32 -9.20
N ILE A 43 7.72 -3.34 -9.45
CA ILE A 43 6.46 -3.52 -8.75
C ILE A 43 6.62 -4.63 -7.71
N TYR A 44 6.22 -4.34 -6.47
CA TYR A 44 6.26 -5.27 -5.35
C TYR A 44 4.83 -5.50 -4.89
N ASP A 45 4.38 -6.74 -4.88
CA ASP A 45 3.01 -7.05 -4.48
C ASP A 45 2.96 -7.72 -3.11
N GLY A 46 1.77 -7.73 -2.53
CA GLY A 46 1.54 -8.35 -1.24
C GLY A 46 0.06 -8.60 -1.01
N CYS A 47 -0.21 -9.45 -0.05
CA CYS A 47 -1.57 -9.76 0.40
C CYS A 47 -1.60 -9.77 1.92
N ASN A 48 -2.81 -9.75 2.50
CA ASN A 48 -2.91 -9.88 3.94
C ASN A 48 -2.65 -11.33 4.36
N ILE A 49 -1.99 -11.47 5.51
CA ILE A 49 -1.58 -12.75 6.07
C ILE A 49 -1.98 -12.76 7.54
N GLU A 50 -3.01 -13.55 7.85
CA GLU A 50 -3.58 -13.62 9.19
C GLU A 50 -2.87 -14.66 10.05
N ASN A 51 -3.10 -14.56 11.34
CA ASN A 51 -2.53 -15.46 12.34
C ASN A 51 -3.57 -15.70 13.43
N VAL A 52 -3.55 -16.88 14.04
CA VAL A 52 -4.40 -17.16 15.19
C VAL A 52 -4.12 -16.19 16.33
N SER A 53 -2.88 -15.71 16.45
CA SER A 53 -2.54 -14.56 17.28
C SER A 53 -2.82 -13.30 16.45
N TYR A 54 -3.97 -12.70 16.63
CA TYR A 54 -4.47 -11.62 15.78
C TYR A 54 -3.48 -10.45 15.68
N GLY A 55 -2.73 -10.16 16.74
CA GLY A 55 -1.71 -9.10 16.71
C GLY A 55 -0.57 -9.36 15.74
N MET A 56 -0.39 -10.59 15.30
CA MET A 56 0.65 -10.95 14.31
C MET A 56 0.15 -10.85 12.87
N THR A 57 -1.12 -10.56 12.65
CA THR A 57 -1.69 -10.39 11.31
C THR A 57 -1.01 -9.22 10.61
N MET A 58 -0.66 -9.42 9.33
CA MET A 58 -0.04 -8.40 8.50
C MET A 58 -0.98 -7.99 7.37
N CYS A 59 -1.16 -6.68 7.21
CA CYS A 59 -1.96 -6.12 6.11
C CYS A 59 -1.22 -6.25 4.78
N ALA A 60 -1.97 -6.31 3.68
CA ALA A 60 -1.42 -6.43 2.33
C ALA A 60 -0.44 -5.31 2.00
N GLU A 61 -0.76 -4.08 2.38
CA GLU A 61 0.06 -2.90 2.11
C GLU A 61 1.45 -3.05 2.74
N ARG A 62 1.50 -3.46 4.01
CA ARG A 62 2.78 -3.63 4.70
C ARG A 62 3.56 -4.83 4.17
N THR A 63 2.87 -5.90 3.78
CA THR A 63 3.53 -7.03 3.12
C THR A 63 4.27 -6.57 1.86
N ALA A 64 3.61 -5.76 1.01
CA ALA A 64 4.20 -5.25 -0.22
C ALA A 64 5.34 -4.26 0.06
N LEU A 65 5.13 -3.31 0.98
CA LEU A 65 6.13 -2.30 1.34
C LEU A 65 7.37 -2.93 1.97
N PHE A 66 7.19 -3.88 2.89
CA PHE A 66 8.31 -4.54 3.55
C PHE A 66 9.09 -5.44 2.58
N LYS A 67 8.39 -6.06 1.62
CA LYS A 67 9.07 -6.78 0.54
C LYS A 67 9.98 -5.82 -0.25
N MET A 68 9.45 -4.66 -0.64
CA MET A 68 10.22 -3.65 -1.36
C MET A 68 11.45 -3.23 -0.57
N VAL A 69 11.28 -2.89 0.70
CA VAL A 69 12.39 -2.44 1.57
C VAL A 69 13.42 -3.55 1.76
N SER A 70 12.98 -4.79 1.99
CA SER A 70 13.88 -5.93 2.20
C SER A 70 14.68 -6.27 0.95
N GLU A 71 14.20 -5.89 -0.23
CA GLU A 71 14.91 -6.07 -1.50
C GLU A 71 15.78 -4.86 -1.87
N GLY A 72 15.86 -3.86 -1.01
CA GLY A 72 16.81 -2.74 -1.14
C GLY A 72 16.22 -1.44 -1.65
N CYS A 73 14.92 -1.37 -1.97
CA CYS A 73 14.27 -0.14 -2.40
C CYS A 73 13.52 0.49 -1.22
N ILE A 74 13.93 1.69 -0.80
CA ILE A 74 13.39 2.33 0.41
C ILE A 74 12.44 3.49 0.13
N LYS A 75 12.07 3.72 -1.13
CA LYS A 75 11.13 4.77 -1.51
C LYS A 75 10.16 4.23 -2.54
N PHE A 76 8.88 4.63 -2.44
CA PHE A 76 7.87 4.24 -3.42
C PHE A 76 7.13 5.45 -3.97
N ASP A 77 6.64 5.31 -5.20
CA ASP A 77 5.96 6.38 -5.95
C ASP A 77 4.44 6.20 -5.96
N ALA A 78 3.95 4.97 -5.85
CA ALA A 78 2.52 4.69 -5.85
C ALA A 78 2.24 3.33 -5.21
N ILE A 79 1.05 3.18 -4.65
CA ILE A 79 0.53 1.91 -4.14
C ILE A 79 -0.93 1.76 -4.59
N ALA A 80 -1.32 0.56 -5.04
CA ALA A 80 -2.71 0.20 -5.28
C ALA A 80 -3.17 -0.82 -4.25
N ILE A 81 -4.41 -0.68 -3.78
CA ILE A 81 -5.00 -1.54 -2.75
C ILE A 81 -6.38 -1.97 -3.23
N VAL A 82 -6.65 -3.28 -3.18
CA VAL A 82 -7.94 -3.85 -3.60
C VAL A 82 -8.44 -4.81 -2.53
N ALA A 83 -9.66 -4.61 -2.06
CA ALA A 83 -10.29 -5.54 -1.12
C ALA A 83 -11.60 -6.09 -1.67
N GLY A 84 -12.56 -5.24 -2.06
CA GLY A 84 -13.89 -5.65 -2.46
C GLY A 84 -14.40 -4.95 -3.70
N GLU A 85 -15.73 -4.89 -3.82
CA GLU A 85 -16.40 -4.29 -4.96
C GLU A 85 -16.34 -2.76 -4.96
N ASN A 86 -16.16 -2.15 -3.78
CA ASN A 86 -16.06 -0.70 -3.64
C ASN A 86 -14.61 -0.29 -3.43
N ALA A 87 -14.24 0.84 -4.01
CA ALA A 87 -12.87 1.37 -3.89
C ALA A 87 -12.44 1.59 -2.43
N THR A 88 -13.38 1.98 -1.56
CA THR A 88 -13.09 2.27 -0.16
C THR A 88 -13.11 1.04 0.75
N ASP A 89 -13.49 -0.13 0.24
CA ASP A 89 -13.51 -1.37 1.05
C ASP A 89 -12.13 -1.72 1.59
N GLY A 90 -11.07 -1.41 0.84
CA GLY A 90 -9.69 -1.66 1.21
C GLY A 90 -8.93 -0.41 1.65
N ALA A 91 -9.61 0.63 2.14
CA ALA A 91 -8.92 1.81 2.64
C ALA A 91 -7.90 1.40 3.72
N PRO A 92 -6.66 1.91 3.65
CA PRO A 92 -5.59 1.45 4.55
C PRO A 92 -5.83 1.85 6.00
N CYS A 93 -5.51 0.96 6.93
CA CYS A 93 -5.57 1.26 8.36
C CYS A 93 -4.49 2.26 8.76
N GLY A 94 -4.56 2.75 10.01
CA GLY A 94 -3.61 3.72 10.51
C GLY A 94 -2.16 3.23 10.51
N ALA A 95 -1.94 1.96 10.86
CA ALA A 95 -0.60 1.37 10.85
C ALA A 95 0.00 1.34 9.43
N CYS A 96 -0.81 0.98 8.43
CA CYS A 96 -0.35 0.99 7.04
C CYS A 96 -0.06 2.41 6.55
N ARG A 97 -0.90 3.38 6.92
CA ARG A 97 -0.66 4.80 6.57
C ARG A 97 0.65 5.29 7.18
N GLN A 98 0.94 4.92 8.42
CA GLN A 98 2.20 5.29 9.08
C GLN A 98 3.40 4.71 8.33
N VAL A 99 3.33 3.45 7.91
CA VAL A 99 4.41 2.82 7.14
C VAL A 99 4.55 3.47 5.76
N MET A 100 3.44 3.81 5.11
CA MET A 100 3.48 4.56 3.85
C MET A 100 4.20 5.91 4.02
N GLY A 101 3.94 6.61 5.13
CA GLY A 101 4.59 7.88 5.42
C GLY A 101 6.10 7.78 5.54
N GLU A 102 6.61 6.67 6.06
CA GLU A 102 8.05 6.43 6.20
C GLU A 102 8.73 6.29 4.83
N PHE A 103 8.10 5.57 3.90
CA PHE A 103 8.74 5.15 2.66
C PHE A 103 8.23 5.89 1.41
N ALA A 104 7.28 6.80 1.53
CA ALA A 104 6.83 7.60 0.39
C ALA A 104 7.97 8.46 -0.16
N ALA A 105 8.13 8.47 -1.48
CA ALA A 105 9.14 9.30 -2.13
C ALA A 105 8.86 10.78 -1.88
N ASP A 106 7.58 11.16 -1.89
CA ASP A 106 7.10 12.52 -1.59
C ASP A 106 5.66 12.42 -1.06
N LEU A 107 5.42 12.91 0.16
CA LEU A 107 4.09 12.77 0.80
C LEU A 107 2.97 13.36 -0.05
N ALA A 108 3.21 14.49 -0.71
CA ALA A 108 2.20 15.21 -1.48
C ALA A 108 1.98 14.61 -2.88
N GLU A 109 2.97 13.88 -3.41
CA GLU A 109 2.94 13.37 -4.78
C GLU A 109 2.79 11.85 -4.86
N THR A 110 3.25 11.11 -3.87
CA THR A 110 3.14 9.64 -3.86
C THR A 110 1.67 9.23 -3.80
N GLU A 111 1.24 8.44 -4.79
CA GLU A 111 -0.16 8.12 -4.99
C GLU A 111 -0.61 6.89 -4.22
N VAL A 112 -1.84 6.96 -3.73
CA VAL A 112 -2.54 5.83 -3.13
C VAL A 112 -3.80 5.58 -3.97
N LEU A 113 -3.81 4.45 -4.68
CA LEU A 113 -4.92 4.08 -5.54
C LEU A 113 -5.83 3.14 -4.75
N LEU A 114 -7.02 3.63 -4.40
CA LEU A 114 -8.06 2.82 -3.77
C LEU A 114 -8.88 2.20 -4.88
N ALA A 115 -8.75 0.90 -5.07
CA ALA A 115 -9.30 0.23 -6.23
C ALA A 115 -10.35 -0.80 -5.86
N SER A 116 -11.18 -1.15 -6.82
CA SER A 116 -12.20 -2.17 -6.71
C SER A 116 -11.89 -3.36 -7.62
N LEU A 117 -12.62 -4.46 -7.40
CA LEU A 117 -12.40 -5.71 -8.15
C LEU A 117 -12.65 -5.58 -9.65
N ASP A 118 -13.44 -4.59 -10.08
CA ASP A 118 -13.69 -4.34 -11.50
C ASP A 118 -12.56 -3.55 -12.18
N GLY A 119 -11.53 -3.15 -11.42
CA GLY A 119 -10.40 -2.40 -11.94
C GLY A 119 -10.53 -0.88 -11.87
N SER A 120 -11.69 -0.37 -11.45
CA SER A 120 -11.84 1.08 -11.23
C SER A 120 -11.11 1.50 -9.95
N TYR A 121 -10.72 2.77 -9.85
CA TYR A 121 -9.97 3.26 -8.70
C TYR A 121 -10.18 4.74 -8.47
N ILE A 122 -9.94 5.17 -7.23
CA ILE A 122 -9.87 6.55 -6.81
C ILE A 122 -8.40 6.85 -6.50
N THR A 123 -7.90 8.01 -6.91
CA THR A 123 -6.52 8.42 -6.64
C THR A 123 -6.48 9.39 -5.46
N GLU A 124 -5.72 9.03 -4.44
CA GLU A 124 -5.39 9.86 -3.30
C GLU A 124 -3.86 10.01 -3.24
N THR A 125 -3.37 10.81 -2.30
CA THR A 125 -1.93 10.87 -1.99
C THR A 125 -1.70 10.43 -0.55
N VAL A 126 -0.45 10.11 -0.21
CA VAL A 126 -0.12 9.76 1.18
C VAL A 126 -0.48 10.93 2.09
N ALA A 127 -0.18 12.17 1.68
CA ALA A 127 -0.50 13.36 2.46
C ALA A 127 -2.03 13.53 2.66
N SER A 128 -2.84 13.25 1.64
CA SER A 128 -4.29 13.45 1.72
C SER A 128 -4.98 12.50 2.70
N ILE A 129 -4.40 11.32 2.94
CA ILE A 129 -4.98 10.31 3.84
C ILE A 129 -4.28 10.24 5.20
N MET A 130 -3.35 11.16 5.47
CA MET A 130 -2.61 11.16 6.74
C MET A 130 -2.34 12.59 7.20
N PRO A 131 -3.38 13.29 7.70
CA PRO A 131 -3.19 14.64 8.25
C PRO A 131 -2.31 14.60 9.51
N TYR A 132 -1.46 15.62 9.66
CA TYR A 132 -0.52 15.74 10.79
C TYR A 132 0.35 14.49 10.94
N PRO A 133 1.11 14.08 9.88
CA PRO A 133 1.84 12.81 9.91
C PRO A 133 3.05 12.88 10.85
N PHE A 134 3.34 11.77 11.51
CA PHE A 134 4.55 11.62 12.31
C PHE A 134 5.67 11.03 11.42
N VAL A 135 6.34 11.90 10.65
CA VAL A 135 7.35 11.48 9.67
C VAL A 135 8.69 12.23 9.79
N ASN A 136 8.71 13.36 10.51
CA ASN A 136 9.90 14.20 10.63
C ASN A 136 10.40 14.21 12.08
N PHE A 137 10.74 13.03 12.57
CA PHE A 137 11.28 12.91 13.91
C PHE A 137 12.71 13.47 13.97
N LYS A 138 12.94 14.36 14.94
CA LYS A 138 14.29 14.83 15.25
C LYS A 138 14.55 14.57 16.73
N PRO A 139 15.68 13.93 17.09
CA PRO A 139 16.05 13.80 18.49
C PRO A 139 16.13 15.17 19.15
N GLN A 140 15.61 15.27 20.37
CA GLN A 140 15.70 16.51 21.15
C GLN A 140 17.12 16.63 21.71
N GLU A 141 17.63 17.86 21.73
CA GLU A 141 18.89 18.17 22.40
C GLU A 141 18.60 18.68 23.80
N ASP A 142 19.40 18.23 24.78
CA ASP A 142 19.27 18.68 26.17
C ASP A 142 19.77 20.09 26.38
#